data_c246d968fd27038b9f68d9777fe6ef01
#
_entry.id   c246d968fd27038b9f68d9777fe6ef01
#
_cell.length_a   1.000
_cell.length_b   1.000
_cell.length_c   1.000
_cell.angle_alpha   90.00
_cell.angle_beta   90.00
_cell.angle_gamma   90.00
#
_symmetry.space_group_name_H-M   'P 1'
#
loop_
_entity.id
_entity.type
_entity.pdbx_description
1 polymer ?
#
loop_
_entity_poly.entity_id
_entity_poly.type
_entity_poly.pdbx_seq_one_letter_code
_entity_poly.pdbx_strand_id
1 'polypeptide(L)'
;MNLFQKIFSISYLKRMAFFLVADIVLIAISLFLSFLFHFDFDLNVPYMSLIPGVLPYFVVVKLICFGIFRIYRITWRYVGIFELVNIVGALIVSVMALIIMTLPISFVSSNLAITGFPKRIILEDSIISVFLIAGLRISKRIYLE
;
A
#
# COMPACT_ATOMS: atom_id res chain seq x y z
N MET A 1 22.29 4.85 -29.15
CA MET A 1 21.46 5.11 -27.93
C MET A 1 21.94 6.45 -27.38
N ASN A 2 21.15 7.52 -27.62
CA ASN A 2 21.57 8.89 -27.38
C ASN A 2 21.72 9.20 -25.89
N LEU A 3 22.76 9.98 -25.51
CA LEU A 3 23.05 10.45 -24.15
C LEU A 3 21.80 11.02 -23.43
N PHE A 4 20.93 11.70 -24.18
CA PHE A 4 19.66 12.20 -23.67
C PHE A 4 18.70 11.11 -23.15
N GLN A 5 18.63 9.97 -23.82
CA GLN A 5 17.80 8.84 -23.35
C GLN A 5 18.35 8.23 -22.06
N LYS A 6 19.68 8.20 -21.88
CA LYS A 6 20.34 7.68 -20.69
C LYS A 6 20.12 8.61 -19.46
N ILE A 7 20.18 9.93 -19.67
CA ILE A 7 19.93 10.93 -18.62
C ILE A 7 18.46 10.94 -18.23
N PHE A 8 17.56 10.81 -19.18
CA PHE A 8 16.11 10.78 -18.92
C PHE A 8 15.67 9.49 -18.21
N SER A 9 16.28 8.34 -18.54
CA SER A 9 16.00 7.06 -17.89
C SER A 9 16.47 7.04 -16.43
N ILE A 10 17.64 7.61 -16.13
CA ILE A 10 18.19 7.68 -14.76
C ILE A 10 17.29 8.57 -13.88
N SER A 11 16.80 9.68 -14.41
CA SER A 11 15.87 10.56 -13.68
C SER A 11 14.52 9.87 -13.42
N TYR A 12 14.00 9.11 -14.39
CA TYR A 12 12.76 8.36 -14.26
C TYR A 12 12.88 7.24 -13.20
N LEU A 13 13.95 6.47 -13.23
CA LEU A 13 14.21 5.39 -12.26
C LEU A 13 14.35 5.91 -10.83
N LYS A 14 15.07 7.01 -10.62
CA LYS A 14 15.21 7.63 -9.30
C LYS A 14 13.87 8.08 -8.73
N ARG A 15 13.01 8.63 -9.58
CA ARG A 15 11.68 9.10 -9.20
C ARG A 15 10.74 7.93 -8.88
N MET A 16 10.76 6.89 -9.72
CA MET A 16 9.98 5.68 -9.48
C MET A 16 10.40 5.01 -8.17
N ALA A 17 11.71 4.89 -7.90
CA ALA A 17 12.23 4.36 -6.66
C ALA A 17 11.78 5.18 -5.44
N PHE A 18 11.79 6.51 -5.54
CA PHE A 18 11.32 7.38 -4.46
C PHE A 18 9.85 7.11 -4.11
N PHE A 19 8.96 7.04 -5.11
CA PHE A 19 7.54 6.74 -4.84
C PHE A 19 7.34 5.34 -4.31
N LEU A 20 8.07 4.37 -4.84
CA LEU A 20 7.98 2.99 -4.36
C LEU A 20 8.39 2.91 -2.88
N VAL A 21 9.47 3.55 -2.49
CA VAL A 21 9.90 3.61 -1.07
C VAL A 21 8.87 4.36 -0.23
N ALA A 22 8.37 5.50 -0.71
CA ALA A 22 7.34 6.25 -0.02
C ALA A 22 6.06 5.43 0.17
N ASP A 23 5.60 4.72 -0.87
CA ASP A 23 4.42 3.86 -0.80
C ASP A 23 4.61 2.71 0.20
N ILE A 24 5.81 2.09 0.25
CA ILE A 24 6.14 1.06 1.26
C ILE A 24 6.02 1.62 2.68
N VAL A 25 6.58 2.79 2.92
CA VAL A 25 6.51 3.45 4.23
C VAL A 25 5.07 3.80 4.60
N LEU A 26 4.30 4.34 3.65
CA LEU A 26 2.90 4.70 3.89
C LEU A 26 2.02 3.47 4.14
N ILE A 27 2.25 2.36 3.45
CA ILE A 27 1.55 1.10 3.68
C ILE A 27 1.90 0.56 5.08
N ALA A 28 3.15 0.64 5.50
CA ALA A 28 3.56 0.22 6.83
C ALA A 28 2.91 1.07 7.93
N ILE A 29 2.87 2.40 7.75
CA ILE A 29 2.20 3.33 8.67
C ILE A 29 0.70 3.04 8.70
N SER A 30 0.07 2.84 7.55
CA SER A 30 -1.35 2.53 7.42
C SER A 30 -1.72 1.27 8.19
N LEU A 31 -0.95 0.19 8.01
CA LEU A 31 -1.17 -1.07 8.72
C LEU A 31 -1.02 -0.89 10.24
N PHE A 32 0.02 -0.18 10.68
CA PHE A 32 0.22 0.10 12.09
C PHE A 32 -0.94 0.91 12.70
N LEU A 33 -1.39 1.95 12.00
CA LEU A 33 -2.53 2.75 12.42
C LEU A 33 -3.83 1.95 12.47
N SER A 34 -4.06 1.04 11.51
CA SER A 34 -5.25 0.20 11.51
C SER A 34 -5.29 -0.75 12.71
N PHE A 35 -4.13 -1.29 13.12
CA PHE A 35 -4.04 -2.06 14.36
C PHE A 35 -4.34 -1.20 15.60
N LEU A 36 -3.78 0.00 15.67
CA LEU A 36 -4.04 0.92 16.78
C LEU A 36 -5.53 1.28 16.89
N PHE A 37 -6.18 1.61 15.78
CA PHE A 37 -7.60 1.94 15.77
C PHE A 37 -8.47 0.73 16.09
N HIS A 38 -8.09 -0.45 15.61
CA HIS A 38 -8.87 -1.66 15.83
C HIS A 38 -8.87 -2.11 17.31
N PHE A 39 -7.78 -1.87 18.02
CA PHE A 39 -7.59 -2.24 19.41
C PHE A 39 -7.65 -1.07 20.40
N ASP A 40 -8.30 0.03 20.02
CA ASP A 40 -8.51 1.22 20.86
C ASP A 40 -7.20 1.76 21.49
N PHE A 41 -6.11 1.74 20.73
CA PHE A 41 -4.76 2.15 21.17
C PHE A 41 -4.14 1.30 22.30
N ASP A 42 -4.65 0.11 22.56
CA ASP A 42 -4.02 -0.81 23.49
C ASP A 42 -2.84 -1.54 22.83
N LEU A 43 -1.62 -1.16 23.24
CA LEU A 43 -0.37 -1.74 22.72
C LEU A 43 -0.02 -3.11 23.33
N ASN A 44 -0.71 -3.51 24.40
CA ASN A 44 -0.43 -4.77 25.11
C ASN A 44 -1.16 -5.97 24.49
N VAL A 45 -1.87 -5.76 23.39
CA VAL A 45 -2.60 -6.83 22.71
C VAL A 45 -1.61 -7.80 22.04
N PRO A 46 -1.77 -9.13 22.21
CA PRO A 46 -0.87 -10.12 21.62
C PRO A 46 -0.80 -10.03 20.09
N TYR A 47 -1.80 -9.45 19.45
CA TYR A 47 -1.84 -9.22 17.99
C TYR A 47 -0.80 -8.22 17.48
N MET A 48 -0.27 -7.34 18.32
CA MET A 48 0.81 -6.41 17.95
C MET A 48 2.08 -7.14 17.52
N SER A 49 2.37 -8.29 18.11
CA SER A 49 3.51 -9.15 17.73
C SER A 49 3.38 -9.76 16.33
N LEU A 50 2.17 -9.76 15.74
CA LEU A 50 1.93 -10.28 14.40
C LEU A 50 2.25 -9.27 13.29
N ILE A 51 2.32 -7.97 13.62
CA ILE A 51 2.58 -6.91 12.63
C ILE A 51 3.83 -7.19 11.78
N PRO A 52 5.01 -7.54 12.34
CA PRO A 52 6.19 -7.81 11.54
C PRO A 52 6.04 -8.97 10.54
N GLY A 53 5.23 -9.97 10.89
CA GLY A 53 4.95 -11.12 10.03
C GLY A 53 3.95 -10.81 8.91
N VAL A 54 2.95 -9.99 9.19
CA VAL A 54 1.86 -9.66 8.26
C VAL A 54 2.25 -8.50 7.33
N LEU A 55 3.08 -7.57 7.80
CA LEU A 55 3.49 -6.38 7.07
C LEU A 55 4.07 -6.67 5.68
N PRO A 56 5.06 -7.59 5.51
CA PRO A 56 5.61 -7.86 4.18
C PRO A 56 4.54 -8.40 3.23
N TYR A 57 3.58 -9.14 3.74
CA TYR A 57 2.45 -9.67 2.96
C TYR A 57 1.58 -8.55 2.40
N PHE A 58 1.18 -7.60 3.25
CA PHE A 58 0.39 -6.43 2.86
C PHE A 58 1.13 -5.55 1.86
N VAL A 59 2.43 -5.31 2.11
CA VAL A 59 3.28 -4.51 1.22
C VAL A 59 3.37 -5.15 -0.16
N VAL A 60 3.70 -6.44 -0.24
CA VAL A 60 3.87 -7.14 -1.52
C VAL A 60 2.58 -7.16 -2.33
N VAL A 61 1.45 -7.52 -1.71
CA VAL A 61 0.15 -7.58 -2.41
C VAL A 61 -0.26 -6.20 -2.94
N LYS A 62 -0.14 -5.15 -2.12
CA LYS A 62 -0.47 -3.78 -2.54
C LYS A 62 0.45 -3.28 -3.65
N LEU A 63 1.77 -3.53 -3.56
CA LEU A 63 2.71 -3.12 -4.60
C LEU A 63 2.48 -3.85 -5.93
N ILE A 64 2.11 -5.14 -5.90
CA ILE A 64 1.73 -5.88 -7.11
C ILE A 64 0.48 -5.25 -7.73
N CYS A 65 -0.55 -4.95 -6.95
CA CYS A 65 -1.75 -4.27 -7.44
C CYS A 65 -1.42 -2.90 -8.04
N PHE A 66 -0.56 -2.11 -7.40
CA PHE A 66 -0.11 -0.82 -7.92
C PHE A 66 0.66 -0.96 -9.23
N GLY A 67 1.44 -2.02 -9.38
CA GLY A 67 2.13 -2.37 -10.63
C GLY A 67 1.15 -2.71 -11.76
N ILE A 68 0.14 -3.52 -11.48
CA ILE A 68 -0.91 -3.91 -12.44
C ILE A 68 -1.69 -2.69 -12.92
N PHE A 69 -2.08 -1.80 -12.01
CA PHE A 69 -2.77 -0.55 -12.34
C PHE A 69 -1.86 0.54 -12.93
N ARG A 70 -0.57 0.20 -13.17
CA ARG A 70 0.43 1.09 -13.77
C ARG A 70 0.56 2.44 -13.07
N ILE A 71 0.32 2.49 -11.76
CA ILE A 71 0.35 3.71 -10.96
C ILE A 71 1.72 4.41 -11.04
N TYR A 72 2.80 3.65 -11.24
CA TYR A 72 4.16 4.18 -11.36
C TYR A 72 4.53 4.67 -12.78
N ARG A 73 3.67 4.44 -13.78
CA ARG A 73 3.91 4.88 -15.18
C ARG A 73 3.34 6.25 -15.52
N ILE A 74 2.57 6.84 -14.60
CA ILE A 74 1.84 8.08 -14.88
C ILE A 74 2.80 9.26 -14.90
N THR A 75 2.66 10.07 -15.95
CA THR A 75 3.49 11.24 -16.25
C THR A 75 3.23 12.34 -15.22
N TRP A 76 4.27 12.80 -14.57
CA TRP A 76 4.36 13.76 -13.47
C TRP A 76 3.58 15.08 -13.60
N ARG A 77 3.12 15.40 -14.80
CA ARG A 77 2.63 16.72 -15.14
C ARG A 77 1.15 16.93 -14.81
N TYR A 78 0.41 15.84 -14.63
CA TYR A 78 -1.04 15.92 -14.38
C TYR A 78 -1.47 14.81 -13.40
N VAL A 79 -1.39 15.07 -12.09
CA VAL A 79 -2.13 14.27 -11.11
C VAL A 79 -3.60 14.64 -11.30
N GLY A 80 -4.29 13.91 -12.15
CA GLY A 80 -5.70 14.11 -12.45
C GLY A 80 -6.59 13.21 -11.59
N ILE A 81 -7.90 13.46 -11.69
CA ILE A 81 -8.94 12.62 -11.06
C ILE A 81 -8.77 11.15 -11.46
N PHE A 82 -8.32 10.87 -12.70
CA PHE A 82 -8.06 9.51 -13.18
C PHE A 82 -6.97 8.78 -12.38
N GLU A 83 -5.95 9.48 -11.91
CA GLU A 83 -4.90 8.87 -11.10
C GLU A 83 -5.44 8.47 -9.72
N LEU A 84 -6.25 9.32 -9.10
CA LEU A 84 -6.91 9.02 -7.84
C LEU A 84 -7.86 7.83 -7.99
N VAL A 85 -8.64 7.76 -9.07
CA VAL A 85 -9.52 6.62 -9.37
C VAL A 85 -8.70 5.33 -9.53
N ASN A 86 -7.56 5.37 -10.19
CA ASN A 86 -6.69 4.20 -10.34
C ASN A 86 -6.09 3.75 -9.00
N ILE A 87 -5.72 4.68 -8.12
CA ILE A 87 -5.22 4.36 -6.77
C ILE A 87 -6.33 3.67 -5.96
N VAL A 88 -7.52 4.24 -5.95
CA VAL A 88 -8.67 3.65 -5.25
C VAL A 88 -9.00 2.28 -5.83
N GLY A 89 -9.03 2.13 -7.15
CA GLY A 89 -9.25 0.86 -7.83
C GLY A 89 -8.19 -0.20 -7.45
N ALA A 90 -6.92 0.17 -7.45
CA ALA A 90 -5.83 -0.73 -7.05
C ALA A 90 -5.95 -1.17 -5.59
N LEU A 91 -6.37 -0.27 -4.69
CA LEU A 91 -6.58 -0.60 -3.29
C LEU A 91 -7.81 -1.49 -3.09
N ILE A 92 -8.91 -1.29 -3.79
CA ILE A 92 -10.07 -2.19 -3.76
C ILE A 92 -9.66 -3.60 -4.21
N VAL A 93 -8.92 -3.72 -5.31
CA VAL A 93 -8.43 -5.02 -5.81
C VAL A 93 -7.48 -5.65 -4.79
N SER A 94 -6.61 -4.86 -4.14
CA SER A 94 -5.71 -5.38 -3.10
C SER A 94 -6.46 -5.91 -1.87
N VAL A 95 -7.55 -5.27 -1.46
CA VAL A 95 -8.43 -5.76 -0.38
C VAL A 95 -9.01 -7.11 -0.75
N MET A 96 -9.57 -7.23 -1.95
CA MET A 96 -10.15 -8.49 -2.43
C MET A 96 -9.08 -9.59 -2.47
N ALA A 97 -7.88 -9.29 -2.97
CA ALA A 97 -6.77 -10.24 -2.99
C ALA A 97 -6.34 -10.66 -1.58
N LEU A 98 -6.22 -9.74 -0.64
CA LEU A 98 -5.87 -10.03 0.75
C LEU A 98 -6.94 -10.90 1.43
N ILE A 99 -8.22 -10.60 1.24
CA ILE A 99 -9.32 -11.40 1.79
C ILE A 99 -9.29 -12.82 1.19
N ILE A 100 -9.15 -12.94 -0.13
CA ILE A 100 -9.08 -14.25 -0.80
C ILE A 100 -7.86 -15.05 -0.32
N MET A 101 -6.71 -14.41 -0.13
CA MET A 101 -5.51 -15.08 0.35
C MET A 101 -5.59 -15.50 1.83
N THR A 102 -6.36 -14.80 2.65
CA THR A 102 -6.55 -15.18 4.06
C THR A 102 -7.52 -16.36 4.24
N LEU A 103 -8.40 -16.65 3.27
CA LEU A 103 -9.34 -17.76 3.33
C LEU A 103 -8.64 -19.15 3.30
N PRO A 104 -7.75 -19.47 2.32
CA PRO A 104 -7.11 -20.79 2.27
C PRO A 104 -6.07 -21.02 3.35
N ILE A 105 -5.45 -19.97 3.86
CA ILE A 105 -4.44 -20.09 4.93
C ILE A 105 -5.09 -20.50 6.24
N SER A 106 -6.32 -20.08 6.49
CA SER A 106 -7.09 -20.53 7.65
C SER A 106 -7.45 -22.03 7.61
N PHE A 107 -7.45 -22.64 6.43
CA PHE A 107 -7.73 -24.08 6.25
C PHE A 107 -6.47 -24.96 6.33
N VAL A 108 -5.30 -24.43 5.98
CA VAL A 108 -4.06 -25.21 5.81
C VAL A 108 -3.11 -25.07 7.00
N SER A 109 -3.17 -23.96 7.69
CA SER A 109 -2.23 -23.65 8.78
C SER A 109 -2.95 -23.60 10.12
N SER A 110 -2.73 -24.60 10.95
CA SER A 110 -3.08 -24.57 12.38
C SER A 110 -2.22 -23.59 13.21
N ASN A 111 -1.32 -22.85 12.56
CA ASN A 111 -0.57 -21.77 13.18
C ASN A 111 -1.51 -20.61 13.50
N LEU A 112 -1.75 -20.38 14.77
CA LEU A 112 -2.64 -19.37 15.36
C LEU A 112 -2.49 -17.94 14.79
N ALA A 113 -1.37 -17.65 14.15
CA ALA A 113 -1.02 -16.31 13.71
C ALA A 113 -1.94 -15.76 12.60
N ILE A 114 -2.57 -16.62 11.81
CA ILE A 114 -3.32 -16.20 10.63
C ILE A 114 -4.81 -16.59 10.71
N THR A 115 -5.13 -17.64 11.44
CA THR A 115 -6.52 -18.12 11.62
C THR A 115 -7.44 -17.17 12.39
N GLY A 116 -6.85 -16.30 13.22
CA GLY A 116 -7.59 -15.30 14.00
C GLY A 116 -7.44 -13.86 13.51
N PHE A 117 -6.84 -13.64 12.31
CA PHE A 117 -6.61 -12.27 11.83
C PHE A 117 -7.95 -11.57 11.56
N PRO A 118 -8.24 -10.45 12.24
CA PRO A 118 -9.49 -9.73 12.05
C PRO A 118 -9.57 -9.13 10.65
N LYS A 119 -10.48 -9.65 9.82
CA LYS A 119 -10.70 -9.15 8.45
C LYS A 119 -11.03 -7.65 8.40
N ARG A 120 -11.55 -7.13 9.48
CA ARG A 120 -11.86 -5.71 9.65
C ARG A 120 -10.61 -4.83 9.56
N ILE A 121 -9.46 -5.31 10.06
CA ILE A 121 -8.19 -4.59 9.93
C ILE A 121 -7.81 -4.37 8.46
N ILE A 122 -8.11 -5.32 7.56
CA ILE A 122 -7.84 -5.18 6.12
C ILE A 122 -8.62 -4.01 5.52
N LEU A 123 -9.87 -3.83 5.93
CA LEU A 123 -10.71 -2.71 5.47
C LEU A 123 -10.21 -1.37 6.05
N GLU A 124 -9.94 -1.33 7.35
CA GLU A 124 -9.42 -0.15 8.03
C GLU A 124 -8.08 0.30 7.43
N ASP A 125 -7.15 -0.64 7.23
CA ASP A 125 -5.86 -0.39 6.57
C ASP A 125 -6.03 0.16 5.15
N SER A 126 -7.00 -0.35 4.40
CA SER A 126 -7.23 0.13 3.03
C SER A 126 -7.76 1.56 3.00
N ILE A 127 -8.68 1.91 3.89
CA ILE A 127 -9.19 3.28 4.00
C ILE A 127 -8.05 4.24 4.37
N ILE A 128 -7.26 3.90 5.38
CA ILE A 128 -6.11 4.71 5.81
C ILE A 128 -5.08 4.83 4.68
N SER A 129 -4.80 3.74 3.96
CA SER A 129 -3.89 3.74 2.81
C SER A 129 -4.35 4.68 1.70
N VAL A 130 -5.66 4.71 1.38
CA VAL A 130 -6.21 5.66 0.39
C VAL A 130 -5.88 7.09 0.79
N PHE A 131 -6.18 7.47 2.03
CA PHE A 131 -5.93 8.83 2.51
C PHE A 131 -4.44 9.19 2.51
N LEU A 132 -3.59 8.31 2.96
CA LEU A 132 -2.14 8.57 3.03
C LEU A 132 -1.51 8.65 1.64
N ILE A 133 -1.80 7.70 0.75
CA ILE A 133 -1.19 7.64 -0.58
C ILE A 133 -1.74 8.75 -1.48
N ALA A 134 -3.05 8.97 -1.49
CA ALA A 134 -3.66 10.06 -2.23
C ALA A 134 -3.20 11.42 -1.69
N GLY A 135 -3.17 11.57 -0.37
CA GLY A 135 -2.72 12.79 0.29
C GLY A 135 -1.27 13.17 -0.07
N LEU A 136 -0.34 12.19 -0.06
CA LEU A 136 1.05 12.43 -0.46
C LEU A 136 1.13 12.90 -1.92
N ARG A 137 0.35 12.31 -2.81
CA ARG A 137 0.36 12.66 -4.24
C ARG A 137 -0.24 14.03 -4.49
N ILE A 138 -1.34 14.37 -3.80
CA ILE A 138 -1.98 15.69 -3.88
C ILE A 138 -1.05 16.76 -3.30
N SER A 139 -0.46 16.52 -2.12
CA SER A 139 0.48 17.45 -1.49
C SER A 139 1.66 17.78 -2.38
N LYS A 140 2.19 16.77 -3.08
CA LYS A 140 3.27 16.98 -4.02
C LYS A 140 2.85 17.84 -5.21
N ARG A 141 1.63 17.68 -5.71
CA ARG A 141 1.10 18.53 -6.77
C ARG A 141 1.05 19.98 -6.34
N ILE A 142 0.50 20.25 -5.16
CA ILE A 142 0.37 21.62 -4.62
C ILE A 142 1.74 22.28 -4.41
N TYR A 143 2.75 21.49 -4.01
CA TYR A 143 4.10 22.01 -3.76
C TYR A 143 4.86 22.35 -5.06
N LEU A 144 4.50 21.76 -6.20
CA LEU A 144 5.16 21.95 -7.49
C LEU A 144 4.46 22.97 -8.40
N GLU A 145 3.26 23.43 -8.05
CA GLU A 145 2.57 24.56 -8.69
C GLU A 145 2.93 25.89 -8.01
#